data_031e38b22e4ee35a358d49fb15c8291b
#
_entry.id   031e38b22e4ee35a358d49fb15c8291b
#
_cell.length_a   1.000
_cell.length_b   1.000
_cell.length_c   1.000
_cell.angle_alpha   90.00
_cell.angle_beta   90.00
_cell.angle_gamma   90.00
#
_symmetry.space_group_name_H-M   'P 1'
#
loop_
_entity.id
_entity.type
_entity.pdbx_description
1 polymer ?
#
loop_
_entity_poly.entity_id
_entity_poly.type
_entity_poly.pdbx_seq_one_letter_code
_entity_poly.pdbx_strand_id
1 'polypeptide(L)'
;NPAAGIRAPRAPRSQPKALSVDHAGMLLDRSTPDPGDPQDLRDIAMFELFYSSGLRLAEVVGLDRAAGAGSAGWVDQGNAEVTITGKGGKTRTVPVGGKAMQALAAWQAIRGTIARPEEPALFVGARGRRISPAVVQARLKQWALRSGVPSNVHPHVLRHSFATHMLQSSSDLRAVQELLGHANISTTQIYTHLDCQQLARVYDAAHPRAKRK
;
A
#
# COMPACT_ATOMS: atom_id res chain seq x y z
N ASN A 1 4.67 29.70 43.79
CA ASN A 1 4.45 28.24 43.60
C ASN A 1 5.43 27.74 42.52
N PRO A 2 6.51 27.00 42.87
CA PRO A 2 7.54 26.56 41.88
C PRO A 2 7.06 25.49 40.86
N ALA A 3 5.81 25.03 40.94
CA ALA A 3 5.25 24.02 40.04
C ALA A 3 4.43 24.60 38.87
N ALA A 4 4.32 25.91 38.73
CA ALA A 4 3.47 26.55 37.72
C ALA A 4 3.99 26.44 36.25
N GLY A 5 5.12 25.78 36.02
CA GLY A 5 5.71 25.60 34.67
C GLY A 5 5.86 24.17 34.18
N ILE A 6 5.45 23.17 34.95
CA ILE A 6 5.63 21.77 34.58
C ILE A 6 4.47 21.35 33.68
N ARG A 7 4.72 21.28 32.35
CA ARG A 7 3.79 20.65 31.42
C ARG A 7 3.75 19.15 31.72
N ALA A 8 2.55 18.63 31.97
CA ALA A 8 2.34 17.19 32.12
C ALA A 8 2.94 16.44 30.88
N PRO A 9 3.61 15.29 31.10
CA PRO A 9 4.08 14.47 30.00
C PRO A 9 2.91 14.14 29.07
N ARG A 10 3.08 14.38 27.77
CA ARG A 10 2.08 13.94 26.79
C ARG A 10 1.97 12.43 26.89
N ALA A 11 0.75 11.92 27.14
CA ALA A 11 0.49 10.50 27.09
C ALA A 11 1.04 9.91 25.78
N PRO A 12 1.73 8.76 25.83
CA PRO A 12 2.24 8.13 24.62
C PRO A 12 1.05 7.91 23.67
N ARG A 13 1.19 8.38 22.42
CA ARG A 13 0.18 8.12 21.39
C ARG A 13 0.08 6.62 21.25
N SER A 14 -1.08 6.05 21.57
CA SER A 14 -1.33 4.62 21.34
C SER A 14 -1.07 4.33 19.88
N GLN A 15 -0.22 3.35 19.61
CA GLN A 15 -0.01 2.90 18.21
C GLN A 15 -1.36 2.40 17.67
N PRO A 16 -1.72 2.75 16.44
CA PRO A 16 -2.94 2.25 15.84
C PRO A 16 -2.89 0.72 15.83
N LYS A 17 -3.94 0.08 16.35
CA LYS A 17 -4.06 -1.38 16.31
C LYS A 17 -4.16 -1.84 14.86
N ALA A 18 -3.44 -2.91 14.51
CA ALA A 18 -3.60 -3.58 13.23
C ALA A 18 -5.05 -4.06 13.08
N LEU A 19 -5.58 -4.05 11.86
CA LEU A 19 -6.84 -4.72 11.55
C LEU A 19 -6.63 -6.23 11.73
N SER A 20 -7.67 -6.94 12.17
CA SER A 20 -7.68 -8.39 12.04
C SER A 20 -7.73 -8.78 10.56
N VAL A 21 -7.37 -10.04 10.24
CA VAL A 21 -7.49 -10.58 8.88
C VAL A 21 -8.93 -10.46 8.37
N ASP A 22 -9.91 -10.73 9.26
CA ASP A 22 -11.34 -10.60 8.93
C ASP A 22 -11.75 -9.18 8.60
N HIS A 23 -11.32 -8.18 9.40
CA HIS A 23 -11.60 -6.78 9.11
C HIS A 23 -10.90 -6.30 7.83
N ALA A 24 -9.69 -6.77 7.55
CA ALA A 24 -9.02 -6.50 6.27
C ALA A 24 -9.80 -7.14 5.10
N GLY A 25 -10.30 -8.37 5.27
CA GLY A 25 -11.20 -9.02 4.33
C GLY A 25 -12.50 -8.24 4.12
N MET A 26 -13.15 -7.81 5.19
CA MET A 26 -14.37 -6.98 5.10
C MET A 26 -14.14 -5.67 4.33
N LEU A 27 -13.00 -5.02 4.59
CA LEU A 27 -12.64 -3.78 3.92
C LEU A 27 -12.42 -3.97 2.42
N LEU A 28 -11.79 -5.07 2.02
CA LEU A 28 -11.29 -5.29 0.67
C LEU A 28 -12.18 -6.20 -0.20
N ASP A 29 -12.93 -7.14 0.41
CA ASP A 29 -13.76 -8.11 -0.32
C ASP A 29 -15.25 -7.76 -0.34
N ARG A 30 -15.77 -7.12 0.73
CA ARG A 30 -17.21 -6.88 0.88
C ARG A 30 -17.71 -5.58 0.26
N SER A 31 -16.81 -4.66 -0.02
CA SER A 31 -17.21 -3.42 -0.69
C SER A 31 -17.26 -3.65 -2.19
N THR A 32 -18.44 -3.94 -2.70
CA THR A 32 -18.69 -3.92 -4.16
C THR A 32 -18.46 -2.50 -4.67
N PRO A 33 -17.66 -2.33 -5.74
CA PRO A 33 -17.54 -1.05 -6.41
C PRO A 33 -18.91 -0.55 -6.80
N ASP A 34 -19.18 0.72 -6.59
CA ASP A 34 -20.37 1.35 -7.17
C ASP A 34 -20.19 1.40 -8.70
N PRO A 35 -21.07 0.74 -9.48
CA PRO A 35 -20.98 0.81 -10.95
C PRO A 35 -21.07 2.24 -11.49
N GLY A 36 -21.65 3.16 -10.73
CA GLY A 36 -21.77 4.58 -11.07
C GLY A 36 -20.53 5.42 -10.69
N ASP A 37 -19.62 4.91 -9.85
CA ASP A 37 -18.40 5.62 -9.47
C ASP A 37 -17.13 4.87 -9.93
N PRO A 38 -16.58 5.21 -11.09
CA PRO A 38 -15.38 4.59 -11.60
C PRO A 38 -14.16 4.80 -10.66
N GLN A 39 -14.22 5.75 -9.75
CA GLN A 39 -13.17 5.97 -8.75
C GLN A 39 -13.13 4.87 -7.69
N ASP A 40 -14.20 4.11 -7.50
CA ASP A 40 -14.22 2.98 -6.58
C ASP A 40 -13.24 1.88 -7.05
N LEU A 41 -13.10 1.62 -8.36
CA LEU A 41 -12.10 0.69 -8.89
C LEU A 41 -10.66 1.16 -8.60
N ARG A 42 -10.41 2.47 -8.70
CA ARG A 42 -9.13 3.06 -8.30
C ARG A 42 -8.87 2.85 -6.81
N ASP A 43 -9.87 3.09 -5.99
CA ASP A 43 -9.73 3.04 -4.54
C ASP A 43 -9.46 1.62 -4.06
N ILE A 44 -10.17 0.63 -4.60
CA ILE A 44 -9.88 -0.79 -4.33
C ILE A 44 -8.43 -1.12 -4.71
N ALA A 45 -7.97 -0.72 -5.89
CA ALA A 45 -6.61 -0.99 -6.35
C ALA A 45 -5.56 -0.37 -5.40
N MET A 46 -5.79 0.86 -4.92
CA MET A 46 -4.90 1.49 -3.94
C MET A 46 -4.92 0.77 -2.58
N PHE A 47 -6.11 0.41 -2.10
CA PHE A 47 -6.26 -0.21 -0.77
C PHE A 47 -5.69 -1.63 -0.75
N GLU A 48 -5.88 -2.38 -1.84
CA GLU A 48 -5.22 -3.67 -2.05
C GLU A 48 -3.68 -3.52 -2.06
N LEU A 49 -3.12 -2.52 -2.72
CA LEU A 49 -1.68 -2.27 -2.70
C LEU A 49 -1.15 -1.92 -1.32
N PHE A 50 -1.87 -1.11 -0.53
CA PHE A 50 -1.46 -0.81 0.83
C PHE A 50 -1.37 -2.06 1.69
N TYR A 51 -2.35 -2.95 1.57
CA TYR A 51 -2.40 -4.17 2.35
C TYR A 51 -1.55 -5.29 1.76
N SER A 52 -1.43 -5.39 0.44
CA SER A 52 -0.66 -6.43 -0.24
C SER A 52 0.85 -6.20 -0.15
N SER A 53 1.30 -4.98 -0.37
CA SER A 53 2.73 -4.68 -0.50
C SER A 53 3.26 -3.77 0.62
N GLY A 54 2.42 -3.39 1.56
CA GLY A 54 2.79 -2.58 2.70
C GLY A 54 3.38 -1.21 2.34
N LEU A 55 2.99 -0.62 1.22
CA LEU A 55 3.51 0.66 0.74
C LEU A 55 3.12 1.82 1.66
N ARG A 56 3.95 2.87 1.67
CA ARG A 56 3.62 4.15 2.32
C ARG A 56 2.66 4.95 1.44
N LEU A 57 1.86 5.82 2.05
CA LEU A 57 0.91 6.69 1.33
C LEU A 57 1.61 7.47 0.20
N ALA A 58 2.74 8.11 0.49
CA ALA A 58 3.50 8.86 -0.51
C ALA A 58 4.02 7.96 -1.66
N GLU A 59 4.36 6.72 -1.36
CA GLU A 59 4.82 5.75 -2.36
C GLU A 59 3.67 5.38 -3.31
N VAL A 60 2.48 5.03 -2.80
CA VAL A 60 1.32 4.71 -3.65
C VAL A 60 0.89 5.91 -4.49
N VAL A 61 0.84 7.10 -3.90
CA VAL A 61 0.52 8.33 -4.65
C VAL A 61 1.57 8.65 -5.71
N GLY A 62 2.84 8.31 -5.43
CA GLY A 62 3.98 8.54 -6.33
C GLY A 62 4.09 7.57 -7.50
N LEU A 63 3.30 6.47 -7.52
CA LEU A 63 3.39 5.49 -8.60
C LEU A 63 3.01 6.08 -9.96
N ASP A 64 3.81 5.74 -10.96
CA ASP A 64 3.55 6.01 -12.38
C ASP A 64 3.06 4.74 -13.10
N ARG A 65 2.49 4.89 -14.28
CA ARG A 65 2.00 3.78 -15.11
C ARG A 65 3.11 2.87 -15.60
N ALA A 66 4.30 3.44 -15.81
CA ALA A 66 5.47 2.73 -16.33
C ALA A 66 6.74 3.34 -15.75
N ALA A 67 7.83 2.59 -15.84
CA ALA A 67 9.16 3.11 -15.57
C ALA A 67 9.49 4.26 -16.52
N GLY A 68 10.13 5.31 -15.98
CA GLY A 68 10.54 6.47 -16.78
C GLY A 68 11.53 7.34 -16.01
N ALA A 69 12.13 8.29 -16.71
CA ALA A 69 13.02 9.26 -16.08
C ALA A 69 12.25 10.09 -15.04
N GLY A 70 12.73 10.09 -13.79
CA GLY A 70 12.08 10.80 -12.69
C GLY A 70 10.89 10.07 -12.05
N SER A 71 10.55 8.85 -12.48
CA SER A 71 9.51 8.05 -11.84
C SER A 71 9.89 7.70 -10.40
N ALA A 72 8.99 7.97 -9.45
CA ALA A 72 9.16 7.60 -8.05
C ALA A 72 8.85 6.11 -7.79
N GLY A 73 8.23 5.43 -8.74
CA GLY A 73 7.93 4.01 -8.70
C GLY A 73 6.90 3.62 -9.76
N TRP A 74 6.82 2.33 -10.02
CA TRP A 74 5.88 1.74 -10.98
C TRP A 74 5.53 0.30 -10.62
N VAL A 75 4.46 -0.23 -11.21
CA VAL A 75 4.07 -1.64 -11.06
C VAL A 75 4.46 -2.40 -12.32
N ASP A 76 5.25 -3.45 -12.15
CA ASP A 76 5.51 -4.46 -13.18
C ASP A 76 4.43 -5.54 -13.09
N GLN A 77 3.50 -5.49 -14.04
CA GLN A 77 2.39 -6.46 -14.07
C GLN A 77 2.83 -7.86 -14.50
N GLY A 78 3.88 -7.96 -15.30
CA GLY A 78 4.40 -9.24 -15.79
C GLY A 78 5.01 -10.07 -14.66
N ASN A 79 5.73 -9.40 -13.77
CA ASN A 79 6.39 -10.03 -12.62
C ASN A 79 5.57 -9.95 -11.33
N ALA A 80 4.42 -9.28 -11.33
CA ALA A 80 3.62 -9.00 -10.14
C ALA A 80 4.44 -8.31 -9.03
N GLU A 81 5.16 -7.25 -9.38
CA GLU A 81 6.05 -6.52 -8.50
C GLU A 81 5.80 -5.01 -8.56
N VAL A 82 6.07 -4.30 -7.48
CA VAL A 82 6.12 -2.85 -7.44
C VAL A 82 7.53 -2.38 -7.09
N THR A 83 8.10 -1.54 -7.95
CA THR A 83 9.40 -0.89 -7.71
C THR A 83 9.18 0.51 -7.18
N ILE A 84 9.85 0.85 -6.08
CA ILE A 84 9.77 2.16 -5.42
C ILE A 84 11.17 2.76 -5.34
N THR A 85 11.29 4.02 -5.75
CA THR A 85 12.51 4.82 -5.59
C THR A 85 12.41 5.65 -4.31
N GLY A 86 13.27 5.37 -3.36
CA GLY A 86 13.33 6.06 -2.07
C GLY A 86 14.32 7.22 -2.05
N LYS A 87 14.54 7.76 -0.85
CA LYS A 87 15.49 8.86 -0.61
C LYS A 87 16.91 8.44 -1.06
N GLY A 88 17.57 9.32 -1.82
CA GLY A 88 18.92 9.07 -2.35
C GLY A 88 18.95 8.16 -3.58
N GLY A 89 17.84 7.99 -4.30
CA GLY A 89 17.79 7.18 -5.53
C GLY A 89 17.83 5.67 -5.28
N LYS A 90 17.77 5.21 -4.04
CA LYS A 90 17.75 3.78 -3.73
C LYS A 90 16.39 3.20 -4.13
N THR A 91 16.42 2.17 -4.97
CA THR A 91 15.22 1.43 -5.37
C THR A 91 15.04 0.18 -4.51
N ARG A 92 13.78 -0.18 -4.29
CA ARG A 92 13.41 -1.50 -3.79
C ARG A 92 12.24 -2.06 -4.56
N THR A 93 12.19 -3.36 -4.71
CA THR A 93 11.11 -4.09 -5.34
C THR A 93 10.37 -4.92 -4.29
N VAL A 94 9.04 -4.89 -4.34
CA VAL A 94 8.17 -5.58 -3.39
C VAL A 94 7.14 -6.39 -4.19
N PRO A 95 6.85 -7.65 -3.82
CA PRO A 95 5.80 -8.45 -4.45
C PRO A 95 4.42 -7.81 -4.31
N VAL A 96 3.57 -8.05 -5.30
CA VAL A 96 2.16 -7.62 -5.33
C VAL A 96 1.28 -8.85 -5.41
N GLY A 97 0.38 -9.03 -4.44
CA GLY A 97 -0.52 -10.19 -4.39
C GLY A 97 -1.54 -10.22 -5.52
N GLY A 98 -2.01 -11.42 -5.84
CA GLY A 98 -2.90 -11.66 -6.98
C GLY A 98 -4.17 -10.82 -6.97
N LYS A 99 -4.80 -10.58 -5.80
CA LYS A 99 -5.99 -9.73 -5.68
C LYS A 99 -5.68 -8.26 -5.99
N ALA A 100 -4.53 -7.75 -5.53
CA ALA A 100 -4.10 -6.39 -5.86
C ALA A 100 -3.81 -6.25 -7.36
N MET A 101 -3.20 -7.26 -7.98
CA MET A 101 -2.98 -7.28 -9.44
C MET A 101 -4.29 -7.28 -10.23
N GLN A 102 -5.29 -8.05 -9.80
CA GLN A 102 -6.63 -8.03 -10.41
C GLN A 102 -7.29 -6.66 -10.30
N ALA A 103 -7.25 -6.05 -9.11
CA ALA A 103 -7.80 -4.72 -8.88
C ALA A 103 -7.08 -3.64 -9.71
N LEU A 104 -5.75 -3.73 -9.82
CA LEU A 104 -4.94 -2.86 -10.66
C LEU A 104 -5.31 -2.98 -12.15
N ALA A 105 -5.50 -4.19 -12.65
CA ALA A 105 -5.92 -4.42 -14.03
C ALA A 105 -7.28 -3.81 -14.31
N ALA A 106 -8.27 -4.01 -13.40
CA ALA A 106 -9.59 -3.41 -13.50
C ALA A 106 -9.53 -1.88 -13.52
N TRP A 107 -8.75 -1.27 -12.63
CA TRP A 107 -8.53 0.17 -12.62
C TRP A 107 -7.90 0.68 -13.91
N GLN A 108 -6.84 0.03 -14.39
CA GLN A 108 -6.12 0.47 -15.57
C GLN A 108 -6.98 0.40 -16.85
N ALA A 109 -7.91 -0.56 -16.93
CA ALA A 109 -8.84 -0.67 -18.05
C ALA A 109 -9.72 0.58 -18.22
N ILE A 110 -10.07 1.25 -17.13
CA ILE A 110 -10.94 2.43 -17.15
C ILE A 110 -10.21 3.75 -16.88
N ARG A 111 -8.96 3.70 -16.41
CA ARG A 111 -8.23 4.91 -16.01
C ARG A 111 -8.21 5.99 -17.11
N GLY A 112 -8.08 5.57 -18.37
CA GLY A 112 -8.04 6.46 -19.54
C GLY A 112 -9.29 7.32 -19.72
N THR A 113 -10.43 6.92 -19.16
CA THR A 113 -11.69 7.71 -19.22
C THR A 113 -11.67 8.90 -18.25
N ILE A 114 -10.77 8.89 -17.26
CA ILE A 114 -10.69 9.94 -16.22
C ILE A 114 -9.38 10.73 -16.37
N ALA A 115 -8.28 10.06 -16.67
CA ALA A 115 -6.95 10.66 -16.70
C ALA A 115 -6.79 11.65 -17.85
N ARG A 116 -6.04 12.73 -17.60
CA ARG A 116 -5.60 13.59 -18.70
C ARG A 116 -4.63 12.85 -19.62
N PRO A 117 -4.57 13.20 -20.91
CA PRO A 117 -3.76 12.46 -21.89
C PRO A 117 -2.30 12.25 -21.48
N GLU A 118 -1.65 13.28 -20.96
CA GLU A 118 -0.21 13.28 -20.61
C GLU A 118 0.05 12.96 -19.12
N GLU A 119 -0.96 12.51 -18.36
CA GLU A 119 -0.79 12.24 -16.94
C GLU A 119 -0.05 10.90 -16.72
N PRO A 120 1.19 10.89 -16.19
CA PRO A 120 1.94 9.67 -15.97
C PRO A 120 1.49 8.88 -14.75
N ALA A 121 0.84 9.53 -13.76
CA ALA A 121 0.47 8.90 -12.51
C ALA A 121 -0.41 7.67 -12.70
N LEU A 122 -0.11 6.59 -12.00
CA LEU A 122 -0.96 5.39 -11.98
C LEU A 122 -2.34 5.72 -11.40
N PHE A 123 -2.40 6.46 -10.31
CA PHE A 123 -3.64 6.84 -9.64
C PHE A 123 -3.95 8.32 -9.83
N VAL A 124 -5.13 8.58 -10.41
CA VAL A 124 -5.60 9.94 -10.69
C VAL A 124 -6.85 10.27 -9.88
N GLY A 125 -6.99 11.53 -9.51
CA GLY A 125 -8.21 12.07 -8.90
C GLY A 125 -9.28 12.41 -9.95
N ALA A 126 -10.43 12.90 -9.50
CA ALA A 126 -11.56 13.27 -10.36
C ALA A 126 -11.22 14.31 -11.46
N ARG A 127 -10.17 15.11 -11.28
CA ARG A 127 -9.69 16.09 -12.26
C ARG A 127 -8.71 15.52 -13.28
N GLY A 128 -8.48 14.20 -13.28
CA GLY A 128 -7.59 13.50 -14.20
C GLY A 128 -6.10 13.73 -13.96
N ARG A 129 -5.70 14.33 -12.85
CA ARG A 129 -4.31 14.50 -12.41
C ARG A 129 -3.98 13.57 -11.26
N ARG A 130 -2.69 13.37 -10.96
CA ARG A 130 -2.21 12.59 -9.82
C ARG A 130 -3.07 12.84 -8.58
N ILE A 131 -3.51 11.76 -7.93
CA ILE A 131 -4.31 11.83 -6.71
C ILE A 131 -3.48 12.44 -5.56
N SER A 132 -4.12 13.22 -4.69
CA SER A 132 -3.44 13.76 -3.51
C SER A 132 -3.57 12.82 -2.30
N PRO A 133 -2.58 12.87 -1.36
CA PRO A 133 -2.65 12.10 -0.12
C PRO A 133 -3.94 12.35 0.68
N ALA A 134 -4.42 13.59 0.71
CA ALA A 134 -5.64 13.96 1.43
C ALA A 134 -6.89 13.28 0.85
N VAL A 135 -6.97 13.19 -0.48
CA VAL A 135 -8.07 12.50 -1.15
C VAL A 135 -8.03 11.00 -0.84
N VAL A 136 -6.85 10.36 -0.89
CA VAL A 136 -6.72 8.94 -0.53
C VAL A 136 -7.19 8.67 0.89
N GLN A 137 -6.80 9.51 1.85
CA GLN A 137 -7.23 9.36 3.25
C GLN A 137 -8.74 9.53 3.42
N ALA A 138 -9.34 10.53 2.76
CA ALA A 138 -10.77 10.76 2.82
C ALA A 138 -11.56 9.59 2.20
N ARG A 139 -11.14 9.10 1.04
CA ARG A 139 -11.76 7.96 0.35
C ARG A 139 -11.65 6.68 1.19
N LEU A 140 -10.48 6.38 1.77
CA LEU A 140 -10.30 5.21 2.62
C LEU A 140 -11.20 5.26 3.87
N LYS A 141 -11.34 6.44 4.48
CA LYS A 141 -12.25 6.63 5.62
C LYS A 141 -13.72 6.34 5.22
N GLN A 142 -14.18 6.89 4.10
CA GLN A 142 -15.53 6.64 3.58
C GLN A 142 -15.72 5.16 3.24
N TRP A 143 -14.71 4.53 2.66
CA TRP A 143 -14.72 3.12 2.32
C TRP A 143 -14.86 2.23 3.55
N ALA A 144 -14.09 2.49 4.60
CA ALA A 144 -14.16 1.77 5.87
C ALA A 144 -15.57 1.86 6.49
N LEU A 145 -16.20 3.04 6.45
CA LEU A 145 -17.57 3.22 6.94
C LEU A 145 -18.57 2.38 6.13
N ARG A 146 -18.47 2.39 4.79
CA ARG A 146 -19.33 1.56 3.93
C ARG A 146 -19.14 0.05 4.18
N SER A 147 -17.91 -0.36 4.50
CA SER A 147 -17.58 -1.77 4.75
C SER A 147 -17.96 -2.25 6.15
N GLY A 148 -18.46 -1.38 7.02
CA GLY A 148 -18.75 -1.73 8.43
C GLY A 148 -17.51 -2.01 9.28
N VAL A 149 -16.34 -1.55 8.83
CA VAL A 149 -15.07 -1.67 9.57
C VAL A 149 -14.91 -0.45 10.49
N PRO A 150 -14.24 -0.58 11.67
CA PRO A 150 -14.03 0.55 12.57
C PRO A 150 -13.48 1.79 11.86
N SER A 151 -14.01 2.96 12.20
CA SER A 151 -13.79 4.24 11.47
C SER A 151 -12.33 4.75 11.49
N ASN A 152 -11.44 4.10 12.20
CA ASN A 152 -10.05 4.55 12.42
C ASN A 152 -9.07 3.98 11.38
N VAL A 153 -9.56 3.56 10.22
CA VAL A 153 -8.73 3.00 9.15
C VAL A 153 -8.10 4.13 8.33
N HIS A 154 -6.80 4.11 8.23
CA HIS A 154 -6.01 5.02 7.42
C HIS A 154 -4.82 4.25 6.80
N PRO A 155 -4.11 4.77 5.79
CA PRO A 155 -3.05 4.03 5.08
C PRO A 155 -1.99 3.38 5.98
N HIS A 156 -1.62 4.04 7.08
CA HIS A 156 -0.66 3.45 8.04
C HIS A 156 -1.22 2.23 8.77
N VAL A 157 -2.54 2.17 9.01
CA VAL A 157 -3.18 0.98 9.61
C VAL A 157 -3.09 -0.20 8.65
N LEU A 158 -3.38 -0.01 7.36
CA LEU A 158 -3.26 -1.07 6.35
C LEU A 158 -1.82 -1.60 6.24
N ARG A 159 -0.84 -0.70 6.17
CA ARG A 159 0.58 -1.08 6.18
C ARG A 159 0.98 -1.79 7.48
N HIS A 160 0.50 -1.33 8.63
CA HIS A 160 0.76 -1.97 9.93
C HIS A 160 0.12 -3.36 9.99
N SER A 161 -1.09 -3.51 9.44
CA SER A 161 -1.77 -4.81 9.33
C SER A 161 -0.99 -5.77 8.42
N PHE A 162 -0.52 -5.32 7.26
CA PHE A 162 0.39 -6.07 6.41
C PHE A 162 1.59 -6.57 7.21
N ALA A 163 2.31 -5.67 7.88
CA ALA A 163 3.49 -6.02 8.67
C ALA A 163 3.19 -7.05 9.75
N THR A 164 2.10 -6.85 10.51
CA THR A 164 1.68 -7.74 11.59
C THR A 164 1.31 -9.12 11.07
N HIS A 165 0.51 -9.20 10.00
CA HIS A 165 0.07 -10.47 9.43
C HIS A 165 1.24 -11.24 8.80
N MET A 166 2.13 -10.54 8.12
CA MET A 166 3.36 -11.15 7.58
C MET A 166 4.24 -11.70 8.70
N LEU A 167 4.44 -10.96 9.79
CA LEU A 167 5.23 -11.41 10.94
C LEU A 167 4.60 -12.60 11.69
N GLN A 168 3.27 -12.65 11.76
CA GLN A 168 2.56 -13.76 12.39
C GLN A 168 2.59 -15.05 11.56
N SER A 169 2.64 -14.91 10.24
CA SER A 169 2.56 -16.03 9.31
C SER A 169 3.92 -16.46 8.76
N SER A 170 4.95 -15.61 8.87
CA SER A 170 6.29 -15.88 8.41
C SER A 170 7.22 -16.16 9.59
N SER A 171 8.08 -17.15 9.46
CA SER A 171 9.20 -17.38 10.39
C SER A 171 10.41 -16.48 10.10
N ASP A 172 10.39 -15.70 9.02
CA ASP A 172 11.51 -14.87 8.55
C ASP A 172 11.26 -13.37 8.82
N LEU A 173 11.60 -12.95 10.04
CA LEU A 173 11.52 -11.53 10.45
C LEU A 173 12.34 -10.61 9.54
N ARG A 174 13.48 -11.09 9.03
CA ARG A 174 14.38 -10.29 8.20
C ARG A 174 13.74 -9.99 6.85
N ALA A 175 13.17 -11.01 6.20
CA ALA A 175 12.45 -10.84 4.93
C ALA A 175 11.30 -9.84 5.07
N VAL A 176 10.53 -9.90 6.16
CA VAL A 176 9.43 -8.95 6.41
C VAL A 176 9.95 -7.52 6.61
N GLN A 177 11.06 -7.33 7.32
CA GLN A 177 11.69 -6.02 7.49
C GLN A 177 12.17 -5.43 6.16
N GLU A 178 12.73 -6.26 5.29
CA GLU A 178 13.17 -5.89 3.95
C GLU A 178 12.00 -5.46 3.06
N LEU A 179 10.90 -6.24 3.05
CA LEU A 179 9.66 -5.88 2.36
C LEU A 179 9.11 -4.51 2.80
N LEU A 180 9.21 -4.21 4.09
CA LEU A 180 8.76 -2.93 4.63
C LEU A 180 9.71 -1.76 4.32
N GLY A 181 10.94 -2.02 3.89
CA GLY A 181 11.93 -0.97 3.61
C GLY A 181 12.29 -0.19 4.87
N HIS A 182 12.60 -0.89 5.98
CA HIS A 182 13.12 -0.26 7.20
C HIS A 182 14.57 0.17 6.99
N ALA A 183 14.84 1.47 7.09
CA ALA A 183 16.13 2.10 6.76
C ALA A 183 17.27 1.80 7.74
N ASN A 184 17.05 1.05 8.80
CA ASN A 184 18.03 0.85 9.89
C ASN A 184 18.84 -0.45 9.80
N ILE A 185 18.81 -1.17 8.70
CA ILE A 185 19.78 -2.23 8.46
C ILE A 185 20.82 -1.66 7.52
N SER A 186 21.98 -1.32 8.09
CA SER A 186 23.15 -0.83 7.39
C SER A 186 23.74 -1.92 6.51
N THR A 187 23.19 -2.11 5.34
CA THR A 187 23.91 -2.77 4.25
C THR A 187 23.30 -2.29 2.93
N THR A 188 24.11 -1.65 2.13
CA THR A 188 23.85 -1.40 0.71
C THR A 188 23.94 -2.76 0.01
N GLN A 189 22.90 -3.58 0.13
CA GLN A 189 22.78 -4.77 -0.68
C GLN A 189 22.06 -4.38 -1.97
N ILE A 190 22.79 -4.52 -3.06
CA ILE A 190 22.22 -4.56 -4.42
C ILE A 190 21.39 -5.85 -4.44
N TYR A 191 20.06 -5.72 -4.45
CA TYR A 191 19.17 -6.87 -4.55
C TYR A 191 19.46 -7.63 -5.85
N THR A 192 19.89 -8.86 -5.72
CA THR A 192 20.03 -9.77 -6.84
C THR A 192 18.65 -10.37 -7.17
N HIS A 193 18.48 -10.84 -8.39
CA HIS A 193 17.25 -11.54 -8.83
C HIS A 193 16.88 -12.73 -7.91
N LEU A 194 17.88 -13.33 -7.26
CA LEU A 194 17.70 -14.41 -6.27
C LEU A 194 17.04 -13.91 -4.97
N ASP A 195 17.38 -12.73 -4.49
CA ASP A 195 16.80 -12.15 -3.27
C ASP A 195 15.33 -11.82 -3.47
N CYS A 196 14.94 -11.31 -4.64
CA CYS A 196 13.55 -11.07 -5.00
C CYS A 196 12.71 -12.35 -5.04
N GLN A 197 13.27 -13.44 -5.57
CA GLN A 197 12.58 -14.75 -5.60
C GLN A 197 12.37 -15.32 -4.19
N GLN A 198 13.33 -15.15 -3.29
CA GLN A 198 13.18 -15.57 -1.90
C GLN A 198 12.12 -14.75 -1.18
N LEU A 199 12.12 -13.44 -1.35
CA LEU A 199 11.10 -12.54 -0.80
C LEU A 199 9.69 -12.90 -1.32
N ALA A 200 9.57 -13.19 -2.62
CA ALA A 200 8.32 -13.63 -3.22
C ALA A 200 7.82 -14.96 -2.61
N ARG A 201 8.70 -15.94 -2.37
CA ARG A 201 8.33 -17.21 -1.72
C ARG A 201 7.83 -17.00 -0.28
N VAL A 202 8.52 -16.17 0.50
CA VAL A 202 8.11 -15.82 1.87
C VAL A 202 6.75 -15.12 1.84
N TYR A 203 6.57 -14.19 0.89
CA TYR A 203 5.32 -13.49 0.68
C TYR A 203 4.16 -14.46 0.33
N ASP A 204 4.35 -15.33 -0.65
CA ASP A 204 3.33 -16.29 -1.11
C ASP A 204 2.94 -17.30 -0.03
N ALA A 205 3.89 -17.67 0.84
CA ALA A 205 3.62 -18.57 1.95
C ALA A 205 2.87 -17.89 3.11
N ALA A 206 3.16 -16.63 3.37
CA ALA A 206 2.75 -15.93 4.59
C ALA A 206 1.58 -14.96 4.39
N HIS A 207 1.43 -14.34 3.22
CA HIS A 207 0.44 -13.29 3.04
C HIS A 207 -0.97 -13.86 2.76
N PRO A 208 -2.02 -13.45 3.51
CA PRO A 208 -3.37 -14.02 3.37
C PRO A 208 -4.00 -13.85 1.98
N ARG A 209 -3.53 -12.86 1.21
CA ARG A 209 -4.08 -12.51 -0.12
C ARG A 209 -3.09 -12.73 -1.28
N ALA A 210 -2.01 -13.49 -1.04
CA ALA A 210 -1.01 -13.76 -2.08
C ALA A 210 -1.56 -14.69 -3.17
N LYS A 211 -2.29 -15.74 -2.77
CA LYS A 211 -2.74 -16.79 -3.71
C LYS A 211 -3.79 -16.26 -4.70
N ARG A 212 -3.53 -16.49 -5.98
CA ARG A 212 -4.55 -16.41 -7.04
C ARG A 212 -5.52 -17.58 -6.84
N LYS A 213 -6.79 -17.30 -6.61
CA LYS A 213 -7.86 -18.25 -6.87
C LYS A 213 -8.36 -18.08 -8.27
#